data_4c149bcf87cf708fc9b0131e9d3e16c8
#
_entry.id   4c149bcf87cf708fc9b0131e9d3e16c8
#
_cell.length_a   1.000
_cell.length_b   1.000
_cell.length_c   1.000
_cell.angle_alpha   90.00
_cell.angle_beta   90.00
_cell.angle_gamma   90.00
#
_symmetry.space_group_name_H-M   'P 1'
#
loop_
_entity.id
_entity.type
_entity.pdbx_description
1 polymer ?
#
loop_
_entity_poly.entity_id
_entity_poly.type
_entity_poly.pdbx_seq_one_letter_code
_entity_poly.pdbx_strand_id
1 'polypeptide(L)'
;MDHLQNVLSYFDQQQPLCAEHDRIPKDLYREFGVKAGLRDETGKGVLAGLTNISDIRAFQYVDGVKHPADGQLLYRGYDVKDLINGSRGSRFAFEEAGYLLLFGQLPTPEQLEQFCAVLGECRTMPTNFTRDVIMKAPSHDIMNSMARSVLTLASYDPKAADLDTANVLRQSIQLAGIFPMLAVYSYHAYNHYEKDASMYIHRPDPNLSTAENFLRMLRPDMQYTPLEARVLDVALLLHAEHGGGNNSTFTTRVVTSSGTDTYSAMAAALCSLKGPRHGGANLMVMHMMQNIRDNLHDIEDDEELEAYLKKLLHGEAFDRKGLIYGMGHAVYSLSDPREVVFKGYVEQLAHEKGRDKDLSLYTRIERMAPQLIAQERKIFKGVSPNVDFYSGFVYDMLGIPQELYTAMFAVARIVGWSAHRIEELICMDKIIRPAYMSVMEERE
;
A
#
# COMPACT_ATOMS: atom_id res chain seq x y z
N MET A 1 -12.21 -39.14 -10.38
CA MET A 1 -12.66 -38.05 -11.28
C MET A 1 -14.13 -37.69 -11.05
N ASP A 2 -15.01 -38.67 -10.86
CA ASP A 2 -16.46 -38.40 -10.67
C ASP A 2 -16.81 -37.51 -9.46
N HIS A 3 -16.13 -37.66 -8.33
CA HIS A 3 -16.45 -36.88 -7.12
C HIS A 3 -16.21 -35.39 -7.30
N LEU A 4 -15.08 -34.99 -7.91
CA LEU A 4 -14.77 -33.57 -8.18
C LEU A 4 -15.76 -32.98 -9.19
N GLN A 5 -16.15 -33.73 -10.18
CA GLN A 5 -17.11 -33.31 -11.21
C GLN A 5 -18.51 -33.09 -10.64
N ASN A 6 -18.96 -33.96 -9.72
CA ASN A 6 -20.22 -33.80 -8.99
C ASN A 6 -20.21 -32.54 -8.10
N VAL A 7 -19.09 -32.26 -7.43
CA VAL A 7 -18.92 -31.06 -6.60
C VAL A 7 -18.98 -29.77 -7.45
N LEU A 8 -18.29 -29.76 -8.59
CA LEU A 8 -18.31 -28.60 -9.50
C LEU A 8 -19.72 -28.38 -10.08
N SER A 9 -20.40 -29.46 -10.53
CA SER A 9 -21.77 -29.38 -11.04
C SER A 9 -22.75 -28.84 -10.00
N TYR A 10 -22.59 -29.21 -8.72
CA TYR A 10 -23.42 -28.65 -7.64
C TYR A 10 -23.23 -27.16 -7.49
N PHE A 11 -21.98 -26.65 -7.52
CA PHE A 11 -21.71 -25.24 -7.45
C PHE A 11 -22.29 -24.45 -8.63
N ASP A 12 -22.15 -24.96 -9.84
CA ASP A 12 -22.73 -24.36 -11.04
C ASP A 12 -24.27 -24.25 -10.97
N GLN A 13 -24.92 -25.25 -10.35
CA GLN A 13 -26.37 -25.23 -10.14
C GLN A 13 -26.81 -24.27 -9.03
N GLN A 14 -26.00 -24.07 -7.98
CA GLN A 14 -26.37 -23.22 -6.85
C GLN A 14 -25.98 -21.75 -7.03
N GLN A 15 -24.95 -21.45 -7.82
CA GLN A 15 -24.45 -20.08 -8.04
C GLN A 15 -25.54 -19.09 -8.49
N PRO A 16 -26.49 -19.44 -9.40
CA PRO A 16 -27.59 -18.55 -9.78
C PRO A 16 -28.49 -18.16 -8.61
N LEU A 17 -28.73 -19.07 -7.65
CA LEU A 17 -29.52 -18.77 -6.45
C LEU A 17 -28.85 -17.74 -5.56
N CYS A 18 -27.54 -17.82 -5.37
CA CYS A 18 -26.79 -16.80 -4.66
C CYS A 18 -26.91 -15.45 -5.38
N ALA A 19 -26.75 -15.42 -6.69
CA ALA A 19 -26.82 -14.20 -7.47
C ALA A 19 -28.22 -13.54 -7.45
N GLU A 20 -29.28 -14.33 -7.35
CA GLU A 20 -30.66 -13.88 -7.23
C GLU A 20 -30.97 -13.32 -5.84
N HIS A 21 -30.64 -14.09 -4.79
CA HIS A 21 -31.05 -13.79 -3.42
C HIS A 21 -30.13 -12.79 -2.69
N ASP A 22 -28.84 -12.67 -3.07
CA ASP A 22 -27.89 -11.76 -2.42
C ASP A 22 -27.83 -10.38 -3.11
N ARG A 23 -28.63 -10.18 -4.16
CA ARG A 23 -28.63 -8.93 -4.90
C ARG A 23 -29.48 -7.86 -4.21
N ILE A 24 -28.82 -6.82 -3.69
CA ILE A 24 -29.48 -5.62 -3.17
C ILE A 24 -29.56 -4.54 -4.28
N PRO A 25 -30.76 -4.11 -4.70
CA PRO A 25 -30.94 -3.03 -5.67
C PRO A 25 -30.27 -1.74 -5.21
N LYS A 26 -29.60 -1.04 -6.14
CA LYS A 26 -28.84 0.19 -5.81
C LYS A 26 -29.70 1.36 -5.32
N ASP A 27 -30.93 1.43 -5.76
CA ASP A 27 -31.92 2.45 -5.35
C ASP A 27 -32.28 2.35 -3.87
N LEU A 28 -32.29 1.14 -3.28
CA LEU A 28 -32.52 0.98 -1.84
C LEU A 28 -31.45 1.69 -0.99
N TYR A 29 -30.21 1.75 -1.44
CA TYR A 29 -29.17 2.52 -0.72
C TYR A 29 -29.51 4.00 -0.62
N ARG A 30 -30.13 4.58 -1.68
CA ARG A 30 -30.59 5.96 -1.69
C ARG A 30 -31.84 6.13 -0.85
N GLU A 31 -32.81 5.23 -0.99
CA GLU A 31 -34.06 5.24 -0.24
C GLU A 31 -33.84 5.20 1.27
N PHE A 32 -32.97 4.33 1.73
CA PHE A 32 -32.63 4.21 3.15
C PHE A 32 -31.49 5.14 3.61
N GLY A 33 -30.99 6.02 2.77
CA GLY A 33 -29.89 6.93 3.10
C GLY A 33 -28.57 6.24 3.44
N VAL A 34 -28.36 5.00 2.96
CA VAL A 34 -27.16 4.22 3.25
C VAL A 34 -26.00 4.69 2.38
N LYS A 35 -24.87 4.96 3.01
CA LYS A 35 -23.63 5.37 2.34
C LYS A 35 -22.81 4.14 1.95
N ALA A 36 -23.04 3.61 0.75
CA ALA A 36 -22.35 2.45 0.23
C ALA A 36 -20.82 2.65 0.25
N GLY A 37 -20.08 1.69 0.83
CA GLY A 37 -18.64 1.83 1.02
C GLY A 37 -18.25 2.98 1.96
N LEU A 38 -19.15 3.39 2.86
CA LEU A 38 -18.98 4.51 3.80
C LEU A 38 -18.71 5.86 3.10
N ARG A 39 -19.24 6.03 1.85
CA ARG A 39 -19.19 7.29 1.10
C ARG A 39 -20.55 7.65 0.53
N ASP A 40 -20.86 8.93 0.51
CA ASP A 40 -22.08 9.43 -0.17
C ASP A 40 -21.87 9.53 -1.70
N GLU A 41 -22.92 9.89 -2.42
CA GLU A 41 -22.90 10.02 -3.88
C GLU A 41 -21.92 11.08 -4.38
N THR A 42 -21.53 12.04 -3.53
CA THR A 42 -20.51 13.06 -3.84
C THR A 42 -19.09 12.57 -3.55
N GLY A 43 -18.93 11.35 -3.02
CA GLY A 43 -17.66 10.77 -2.60
C GLY A 43 -17.19 11.21 -1.21
N LYS A 44 -18.00 11.97 -0.44
CA LYS A 44 -17.66 12.37 0.92
C LYS A 44 -17.76 11.17 1.87
N GLY A 45 -16.65 10.88 2.57
CA GLY A 45 -16.59 9.80 3.54
C GLY A 45 -17.42 10.04 4.80
N VAL A 46 -17.85 8.95 5.43
CA VAL A 46 -18.40 8.97 6.79
C VAL A 46 -17.25 9.24 7.76
N LEU A 47 -17.45 10.17 8.70
CA LEU A 47 -16.51 10.36 9.80
C LEU A 47 -16.67 9.20 10.79
N ALA A 48 -15.78 8.21 10.72
CA ALA A 48 -15.88 6.98 11.50
C ALA A 48 -15.07 7.00 12.79
N GLY A 49 -14.13 7.95 12.95
CA GLY A 49 -13.28 8.04 14.12
C GLY A 49 -12.39 9.26 14.12
N LEU A 50 -11.60 9.38 15.17
CA LEU A 50 -10.58 10.42 15.35
C LEU A 50 -9.20 9.77 15.41
N THR A 51 -8.15 10.51 15.04
CA THR A 51 -6.76 10.05 15.11
C THR A 51 -5.80 11.21 15.30
N ASN A 52 -4.72 10.96 16.05
CA ASN A 52 -3.57 11.85 16.16
C ASN A 52 -2.39 11.40 15.29
N ILE A 53 -2.54 10.32 14.51
CA ILE A 53 -1.42 9.71 13.76
C ILE A 53 -1.11 10.49 12.49
N SER A 54 -2.13 10.81 11.70
CA SER A 54 -1.96 11.49 10.42
C SER A 54 -3.16 12.34 10.05
N ASP A 55 -2.93 13.32 9.18
CA ASP A 55 -3.96 14.16 8.59
C ASP A 55 -3.72 14.30 7.09
N ILE A 56 -4.82 14.20 6.33
CA ILE A 56 -4.81 14.27 4.88
C ILE A 56 -5.67 15.47 4.48
N ARG A 57 -5.05 16.49 3.93
CA ARG A 57 -5.70 17.73 3.52
C ARG A 57 -5.65 17.89 2.01
N ALA A 58 -6.79 18.25 1.42
CA ALA A 58 -6.93 18.54 0.00
C ALA A 58 -7.78 19.79 -0.25
N PHE A 59 -8.10 20.50 0.82
CA PHE A 59 -9.00 21.66 0.79
C PHE A 59 -8.54 22.70 1.81
N GLN A 60 -8.76 23.96 1.47
CA GLN A 60 -8.66 25.09 2.38
C GLN A 60 -10.01 25.79 2.52
N TYR A 61 -10.24 26.40 3.67
CA TYR A 61 -11.42 27.25 3.89
C TYR A 61 -11.00 28.71 3.78
N VAL A 62 -11.61 29.43 2.84
CA VAL A 62 -11.47 30.87 2.66
C VAL A 62 -12.84 31.48 2.91
N ASP A 63 -12.95 32.35 3.90
CA ASP A 63 -14.22 32.98 4.32
C ASP A 63 -15.34 31.97 4.59
N GLY A 64 -15.01 30.82 5.16
CA GLY A 64 -15.93 29.73 5.46
C GLY A 64 -16.36 28.87 4.25
N VAL A 65 -15.87 29.18 3.06
CA VAL A 65 -16.13 28.43 1.84
C VAL A 65 -14.97 27.44 1.59
N LYS A 66 -15.33 26.21 1.26
CA LYS A 66 -14.39 25.14 0.98
C LYS A 66 -13.85 25.24 -0.45
N HIS A 67 -12.54 25.43 -0.60
CA HIS A 67 -11.85 25.45 -1.89
C HIS A 67 -10.89 24.30 -2.02
N PRO A 68 -10.71 23.69 -3.21
CA PRO A 68 -9.62 22.77 -3.46
C PRO A 68 -8.27 23.44 -3.18
N ALA A 69 -7.35 22.69 -2.58
CA ALA A 69 -5.98 23.11 -2.33
C ALA A 69 -5.02 21.99 -2.72
N ASP A 70 -3.74 22.33 -2.83
CA ASP A 70 -2.69 21.32 -2.97
C ASP A 70 -2.75 20.31 -1.83
N GLY A 71 -2.54 19.05 -2.18
CA GLY A 71 -2.57 17.98 -1.19
C GLY A 71 -1.48 18.15 -0.14
N GLN A 72 -1.84 17.88 1.11
CA GLN A 72 -0.91 17.77 2.23
C GLN A 72 -1.11 16.43 2.91
N LEU A 73 -0.03 15.81 3.31
CA LEU A 73 -0.01 14.63 4.16
C LEU A 73 0.86 14.94 5.37
N LEU A 74 0.24 14.89 6.55
CA LEU A 74 0.90 15.19 7.81
C LEU A 74 1.05 13.91 8.62
N TYR A 75 2.26 13.63 9.10
CA TYR A 75 2.54 12.59 10.11
C TYR A 75 2.73 13.26 11.46
N ARG A 76 1.82 13.00 12.40
CA ARG A 76 1.85 13.63 13.74
C ARG A 76 1.98 15.17 13.68
N GLY A 77 1.39 15.79 12.64
CA GLY A 77 1.42 17.23 12.45
C GLY A 77 2.58 17.77 11.59
N TYR A 78 3.56 16.95 11.23
CA TYR A 78 4.67 17.33 10.34
C TYR A 78 4.35 16.98 8.88
N ASP A 79 4.54 17.92 7.96
CA ASP A 79 4.37 17.66 6.53
C ASP A 79 5.43 16.67 6.03
N VAL A 80 5.01 15.66 5.25
CA VAL A 80 5.95 14.66 4.70
C VAL A 80 7.03 15.30 3.82
N LYS A 81 6.75 16.44 3.19
CA LYS A 81 7.74 17.20 2.42
C LYS A 81 8.85 17.70 3.32
N ASP A 82 8.50 18.21 4.50
CA ASP A 82 9.46 18.72 5.47
C ASP A 82 10.26 17.57 6.10
N LEU A 83 9.62 16.44 6.39
CA LEU A 83 10.32 15.24 6.88
C LEU A 83 11.39 14.76 5.89
N ILE A 84 11.05 14.68 4.60
CA ILE A 84 12.00 14.27 3.56
C ILE A 84 13.12 15.30 3.38
N ASN A 85 12.79 16.59 3.41
CA ASN A 85 13.78 17.66 3.30
C ASN A 85 14.71 17.69 4.53
N GLY A 86 14.18 17.51 5.73
CA GLY A 86 14.93 17.44 6.98
C GLY A 86 15.86 16.22 7.05
N SER A 87 15.48 15.13 6.43
CA SER A 87 16.28 13.90 6.39
C SER A 87 17.32 13.83 5.25
N ARG A 88 17.60 14.97 4.56
CA ARG A 88 18.64 15.02 3.52
C ARG A 88 20.00 14.64 4.10
N GLY A 89 20.65 13.68 3.45
CA GLY A 89 21.93 13.13 3.93
C GLY A 89 21.81 12.03 4.98
N SER A 90 20.61 11.79 5.53
CA SER A 90 20.32 10.63 6.38
C SER A 90 20.07 9.39 5.52
N ARG A 91 20.41 8.23 6.03
CA ARG A 91 20.07 6.92 5.46
C ARG A 91 18.92 6.24 6.22
N PHE A 92 18.27 6.94 7.15
CA PHE A 92 17.27 6.41 8.08
C PHE A 92 16.00 7.26 8.10
N ALA A 93 15.60 7.83 6.94
CA ALA A 93 14.40 8.67 6.88
C ALA A 93 13.12 7.89 7.17
N PHE A 94 13.04 6.64 6.74
CA PHE A 94 11.93 5.76 7.07
C PHE A 94 11.88 5.42 8.56
N GLU A 95 13.02 5.12 9.17
CA GLU A 95 13.11 4.84 10.62
C GLU A 95 12.74 6.07 11.45
N GLU A 96 13.18 7.26 11.06
CA GLU A 96 12.80 8.52 11.71
C GLU A 96 11.29 8.76 11.64
N ALA A 97 10.67 8.56 10.46
CA ALA A 97 9.23 8.63 10.30
C ALA A 97 8.50 7.55 11.10
N GLY A 98 9.05 6.34 11.17
CA GLY A 98 8.53 5.25 11.99
C GLY A 98 8.55 5.59 13.48
N TYR A 99 9.64 6.18 13.96
CA TYR A 99 9.72 6.68 15.33
C TYR A 99 8.65 7.76 15.59
N LEU A 100 8.54 8.75 14.69
CA LEU A 100 7.53 9.80 14.80
C LEU A 100 6.11 9.24 14.88
N LEU A 101 5.76 8.32 14.00
CA LEU A 101 4.43 7.71 13.95
C LEU A 101 4.10 6.94 15.24
N LEU A 102 5.06 6.16 15.77
CA LEU A 102 4.89 5.35 16.97
C LEU A 102 4.86 6.18 18.25
N PHE A 103 5.76 7.16 18.40
CA PHE A 103 5.98 7.89 19.65
C PHE A 103 5.42 9.31 19.66
N GLY A 104 4.97 9.84 18.53
CA GLY A 104 4.27 11.12 18.43
C GLY A 104 5.16 12.36 18.41
N GLN A 105 6.48 12.20 18.39
CA GLN A 105 7.47 13.27 18.32
C GLN A 105 8.68 12.87 17.48
N LEU A 106 9.36 13.83 16.88
CA LEU A 106 10.64 13.58 16.21
C LEU A 106 11.70 13.13 17.20
N PRO A 107 12.54 12.14 16.84
CA PRO A 107 13.62 11.69 17.70
C PRO A 107 14.76 12.72 17.76
N THR A 108 15.45 12.78 18.89
CA THR A 108 16.82 13.34 18.90
C THR A 108 17.76 12.40 18.14
N PRO A 109 18.97 12.86 17.74
CA PRO A 109 19.94 11.96 17.08
C PRO A 109 20.22 10.69 17.89
N GLU A 110 20.37 10.80 19.21
CA GLU A 110 20.62 9.66 20.11
C GLU A 110 19.41 8.72 20.18
N GLN A 111 18.19 9.25 20.19
CA GLN A 111 16.97 8.45 20.18
C GLN A 111 16.80 7.72 18.85
N LEU A 112 17.14 8.35 17.73
CA LEU A 112 17.10 7.70 16.42
C LEU A 112 18.13 6.57 16.34
N GLU A 113 19.36 6.81 16.78
CA GLU A 113 20.42 5.78 16.84
C GLU A 113 19.98 4.59 17.68
N GLN A 114 19.44 4.83 18.88
CA GLN A 114 18.93 3.76 19.74
C GLN A 114 17.76 3.01 19.10
N PHE A 115 16.83 3.71 18.45
CA PHE A 115 15.70 3.07 17.76
C PHE A 115 16.16 2.20 16.60
N CYS A 116 17.10 2.70 15.79
CA CYS A 116 17.69 1.94 14.69
C CYS A 116 18.42 0.68 15.19
N ALA A 117 19.16 0.79 16.31
CA ALA A 117 19.82 -0.35 16.92
C ALA A 117 18.81 -1.42 17.37
N VAL A 118 17.75 -1.02 18.10
CA VAL A 118 16.67 -1.93 18.52
C VAL A 118 15.98 -2.58 17.33
N LEU A 119 15.66 -1.80 16.28
CA LEU A 119 15.07 -2.33 15.06
C LEU A 119 16.01 -3.32 14.36
N GLY A 120 17.32 -3.04 14.36
CA GLY A 120 18.36 -3.93 13.84
C GLY A 120 18.38 -5.28 14.54
N GLU A 121 18.32 -5.29 15.88
CA GLU A 121 18.23 -6.52 16.69
C GLU A 121 16.93 -7.30 16.43
N CYS A 122 15.83 -6.61 16.13
CA CYS A 122 14.55 -7.23 15.79
C CYS A 122 14.53 -7.92 14.41
N ARG A 123 15.54 -7.74 13.57
CA ARG A 123 15.65 -8.39 12.24
C ARG A 123 16.04 -9.85 12.35
N THR A 124 15.33 -10.59 13.17
CA THR A 124 15.55 -12.01 13.42
C THR A 124 14.23 -12.76 13.41
N MET A 125 14.24 -13.97 12.87
CA MET A 125 13.09 -14.87 12.89
C MET A 125 13.37 -16.09 13.79
N PRO A 126 12.34 -16.78 14.28
CA PRO A 126 12.52 -18.01 15.04
C PRO A 126 13.36 -19.03 14.27
N THR A 127 14.08 -19.88 15.01
CA THR A 127 14.94 -20.91 14.43
C THR A 127 14.18 -21.77 13.42
N ASN A 128 14.77 -21.97 12.26
CA ASN A 128 14.20 -22.72 11.13
C ASN A 128 12.93 -22.13 10.51
N PHE A 129 12.45 -20.96 10.91
CA PHE A 129 11.19 -20.37 10.42
C PHE A 129 11.16 -20.24 8.89
N THR A 130 12.25 -19.76 8.28
CA THR A 130 12.34 -19.65 6.81
C THR A 130 12.11 -21.00 6.14
N ARG A 131 12.79 -22.05 6.62
CA ARG A 131 12.68 -23.41 6.08
C ARG A 131 11.28 -24.00 6.31
N ASP A 132 10.79 -23.93 7.53
CA ASP A 132 9.61 -24.70 7.96
C ASP A 132 8.27 -23.99 7.71
N VAL A 133 8.29 -22.66 7.52
CA VAL A 133 7.09 -21.86 7.27
C VAL A 133 7.10 -21.27 5.86
N ILE A 134 8.13 -20.47 5.52
CA ILE A 134 8.15 -19.73 4.26
C ILE A 134 8.34 -20.68 3.08
N MET A 135 9.34 -21.56 3.13
CA MET A 135 9.67 -22.46 2.03
C MET A 135 8.72 -23.66 1.91
N LYS A 136 7.93 -23.99 2.93
CA LYS A 136 7.00 -25.15 2.91
C LYS A 136 5.81 -24.96 1.98
N ALA A 137 5.39 -23.72 1.74
CA ALA A 137 4.25 -23.40 0.89
C ALA A 137 4.55 -22.12 0.09
N PRO A 138 5.48 -22.21 -0.88
CA PRO A 138 5.78 -21.09 -1.76
C PRO A 138 4.54 -20.67 -2.55
N SER A 139 4.45 -19.40 -2.91
CA SER A 139 3.31 -18.86 -3.66
C SER A 139 3.75 -17.61 -4.41
N HIS A 140 3.23 -17.44 -5.62
CA HIS A 140 3.36 -16.18 -6.36
C HIS A 140 2.67 -15.01 -5.63
N ASP A 141 1.68 -15.30 -4.80
CA ASP A 141 1.02 -14.34 -3.91
C ASP A 141 1.88 -14.12 -2.66
N ILE A 142 2.87 -13.23 -2.78
CA ILE A 142 3.80 -12.90 -1.68
C ILE A 142 3.05 -12.34 -0.47
N MET A 143 2.01 -11.56 -0.69
CA MET A 143 1.19 -11.01 0.40
C MET A 143 0.48 -12.10 1.20
N ASN A 144 0.04 -13.19 0.54
CA ASN A 144 -0.50 -14.36 1.22
C ASN A 144 0.57 -15.08 2.06
N SER A 145 1.78 -15.22 1.50
CA SER A 145 2.90 -15.82 2.22
C SER A 145 3.29 -15.00 3.46
N MET A 146 3.28 -13.68 3.35
CA MET A 146 3.51 -12.76 4.49
C MET A 146 2.42 -12.92 5.55
N ALA A 147 1.14 -12.89 5.17
CA ALA A 147 0.01 -12.99 6.10
C ALA A 147 0.04 -14.32 6.88
N ARG A 148 0.28 -15.46 6.21
CA ARG A 148 0.46 -16.77 6.85
C ARG A 148 1.64 -16.78 7.82
N SER A 149 2.74 -16.19 7.40
CA SER A 149 3.95 -16.12 8.23
C SER A 149 3.70 -15.28 9.49
N VAL A 150 3.02 -14.14 9.36
CA VAL A 150 2.66 -13.29 10.51
C VAL A 150 1.75 -14.05 11.48
N LEU A 151 0.72 -14.74 11.00
CA LEU A 151 -0.14 -15.57 11.87
C LEU A 151 0.65 -16.68 12.56
N THR A 152 1.60 -17.31 11.85
CA THR A 152 2.44 -18.38 12.43
C THR A 152 3.39 -17.84 13.49
N LEU A 153 3.90 -16.59 13.35
CA LEU A 153 4.78 -15.96 14.35
C LEU A 153 4.11 -15.85 15.73
N ALA A 154 2.77 -15.71 15.77
CA ALA A 154 2.02 -15.70 17.04
C ALA A 154 2.30 -16.96 17.90
N SER A 155 2.50 -18.11 17.26
CA SER A 155 2.79 -19.39 17.97
C SER A 155 4.19 -19.43 18.59
N TYR A 156 5.08 -18.53 18.22
CA TYR A 156 6.42 -18.40 18.77
C TYR A 156 6.56 -17.30 19.83
N ASP A 157 5.52 -16.50 20.03
CA ASP A 157 5.49 -15.44 21.06
C ASP A 157 4.68 -15.90 22.25
N PRO A 158 5.28 -16.21 23.40
CA PRO A 158 4.54 -16.62 24.62
C PRO A 158 3.63 -15.52 25.16
N LYS A 159 3.79 -14.27 24.74
CA LYS A 159 2.95 -13.11 25.07
C LYS A 159 2.09 -12.64 23.88
N ALA A 160 1.78 -13.53 22.93
CA ALA A 160 1.02 -13.13 21.74
C ALA A 160 -0.31 -12.44 22.10
N ALA A 161 -1.04 -12.94 23.06
CA ALA A 161 -2.35 -12.44 23.48
C ALA A 161 -2.33 -11.29 24.51
N ASP A 162 -1.15 -10.89 24.98
CA ASP A 162 -0.99 -9.81 25.96
C ASP A 162 -1.14 -8.45 25.25
N LEU A 163 -2.19 -7.69 25.62
CA LEU A 163 -2.55 -6.40 25.01
C LEU A 163 -1.97 -5.20 25.77
N ASP A 164 -1.11 -5.42 26.76
CA ASP A 164 -0.38 -4.32 27.38
C ASP A 164 0.38 -3.51 26.33
N THR A 165 0.30 -2.19 26.44
CA THR A 165 0.86 -1.28 25.42
C THR A 165 2.35 -1.51 25.17
N ALA A 166 3.12 -1.80 26.23
CA ALA A 166 4.54 -2.08 26.10
C ALA A 166 4.79 -3.38 25.30
N ASN A 167 3.97 -4.42 25.52
CA ASN A 167 4.06 -5.67 24.77
C ASN A 167 3.63 -5.48 23.31
N VAL A 168 2.54 -4.75 23.06
CA VAL A 168 2.08 -4.44 21.69
C VAL A 168 3.13 -3.61 20.94
N LEU A 169 3.78 -2.65 21.59
CA LEU A 169 4.88 -1.88 21.00
C LEU A 169 6.06 -2.79 20.65
N ARG A 170 6.46 -3.71 21.56
CA ARG A 170 7.51 -4.71 21.29
C ARG A 170 7.16 -5.54 20.05
N GLN A 171 5.96 -6.10 19.98
CA GLN A 171 5.49 -6.90 18.84
C GLN A 171 5.50 -6.08 17.54
N SER A 172 5.07 -4.83 17.61
CA SER A 172 5.05 -3.91 16.47
C SER A 172 6.43 -3.63 15.90
N ILE A 173 7.42 -3.34 16.75
CA ILE A 173 8.82 -3.09 16.34
C ILE A 173 9.44 -4.39 15.79
N GLN A 174 9.18 -5.54 16.41
CA GLN A 174 9.64 -6.83 15.90
C GLN A 174 9.09 -7.12 14.51
N LEU A 175 7.79 -6.91 14.28
CA LEU A 175 7.18 -7.10 12.97
C LEU A 175 7.73 -6.10 11.94
N ALA A 176 7.97 -4.85 12.31
CA ALA A 176 8.58 -3.87 11.42
C ALA A 176 9.99 -4.31 10.97
N GLY A 177 10.79 -4.90 11.88
CA GLY A 177 12.09 -5.48 11.55
C GLY A 177 12.02 -6.72 10.66
N ILE A 178 10.98 -7.55 10.81
CA ILE A 178 10.84 -8.84 10.12
C ILE A 178 10.15 -8.69 8.75
N PHE A 179 9.27 -7.72 8.53
CA PHE A 179 8.49 -7.60 7.29
C PHE A 179 9.33 -7.60 6.02
N PRO A 180 10.47 -6.89 5.92
CA PRO A 180 11.35 -6.99 4.76
C PRO A 180 11.83 -8.42 4.49
N MET A 181 12.17 -9.16 5.56
CA MET A 181 12.60 -10.54 5.46
C MET A 181 11.48 -11.46 4.98
N LEU A 182 10.25 -11.28 5.51
CA LEU A 182 9.09 -12.06 5.07
C LEU A 182 8.80 -11.84 3.58
N ALA A 183 8.87 -10.60 3.11
CA ALA A 183 8.64 -10.27 1.71
C ALA A 183 9.71 -10.92 0.81
N VAL A 184 10.98 -10.64 1.08
CA VAL A 184 12.11 -11.07 0.23
C VAL A 184 12.28 -12.58 0.24
N TYR A 185 12.21 -13.22 1.40
CA TYR A 185 12.39 -14.68 1.46
C TYR A 185 11.20 -15.44 0.88
N SER A 186 9.98 -14.89 0.98
CA SER A 186 8.82 -15.45 0.27
C SER A 186 8.98 -15.37 -1.25
N TYR A 187 9.51 -14.25 -1.75
CA TYR A 187 9.81 -14.09 -3.17
C TYR A 187 10.91 -15.08 -3.63
N HIS A 188 12.00 -15.21 -2.89
CA HIS A 188 13.06 -16.17 -3.22
C HIS A 188 12.58 -17.61 -3.16
N ALA A 189 11.73 -17.95 -2.18
CA ALA A 189 11.12 -19.28 -2.10
C ALA A 189 10.21 -19.55 -3.32
N TYR A 190 9.38 -18.60 -3.71
CA TYR A 190 8.56 -18.69 -4.93
C TYR A 190 9.42 -18.91 -6.16
N ASN A 191 10.47 -18.09 -6.38
CA ASN A 191 11.35 -18.24 -7.52
C ASN A 191 12.09 -19.58 -7.53
N HIS A 192 12.51 -20.05 -6.35
CA HIS A 192 13.21 -21.33 -6.24
C HIS A 192 12.32 -22.51 -6.65
N TYR A 193 11.09 -22.57 -6.16
CA TYR A 193 10.22 -23.72 -6.38
C TYR A 193 9.41 -23.65 -7.68
N GLU A 194 9.09 -22.45 -8.17
CA GLU A 194 8.22 -22.26 -9.33
C GLU A 194 8.96 -21.81 -10.60
N LYS A 195 10.18 -21.27 -10.46
CA LYS A 195 10.97 -20.76 -11.57
C LYS A 195 12.36 -21.37 -11.66
N ASP A 196 12.65 -22.43 -10.89
CA ASP A 196 13.97 -23.12 -10.82
C ASP A 196 15.16 -22.18 -10.56
N ALA A 197 14.94 -21.07 -9.88
CA ALA A 197 15.98 -20.11 -9.52
C ALA A 197 16.71 -20.51 -8.23
N SER A 198 17.89 -19.93 -7.99
CA SER A 198 18.59 -20.14 -6.74
C SER A 198 17.86 -19.53 -5.56
N MET A 199 17.83 -20.25 -4.42
CA MET A 199 17.31 -19.69 -3.16
C MET A 199 18.39 -18.85 -2.50
N TYR A 200 18.12 -17.55 -2.33
CA TYR A 200 19.00 -16.65 -1.59
C TYR A 200 18.40 -16.35 -0.21
N ILE A 201 19.22 -16.53 0.84
CA ILE A 201 18.88 -16.23 2.23
C ILE A 201 19.98 -15.33 2.79
N HIS A 202 20.06 -14.11 2.23
CA HIS A 202 20.98 -13.10 2.73
C HIS A 202 20.48 -12.56 4.06
N ARG A 203 21.32 -12.64 5.10
CA ARG A 203 20.96 -12.11 6.42
C ARG A 203 20.98 -10.58 6.39
N PRO A 204 19.99 -9.92 7.01
CA PRO A 204 20.05 -8.47 7.19
C PRO A 204 21.25 -8.09 8.05
N ASP A 205 21.79 -6.92 7.79
CA ASP A 205 22.82 -6.29 8.62
C ASP A 205 22.10 -5.36 9.62
N PRO A 206 22.34 -5.51 10.93
CA PRO A 206 21.67 -4.69 11.95
C PRO A 206 21.98 -3.20 11.84
N ASN A 207 23.12 -2.83 11.22
CA ASN A 207 23.59 -1.45 11.11
C ASN A 207 23.09 -0.73 9.84
N LEU A 208 22.44 -1.44 8.93
CA LEU A 208 21.87 -0.87 7.71
C LEU A 208 20.41 -0.45 7.90
N SER A 209 19.95 0.52 7.12
CA SER A 209 18.55 0.92 7.10
C SER A 209 17.65 -0.19 6.55
N THR A 210 16.33 -0.04 6.69
CA THR A 210 15.35 -0.95 6.11
C THR A 210 15.44 -1.00 4.59
N ALA A 211 15.63 0.15 3.95
CA ALA A 211 15.81 0.25 2.51
C ALA A 211 17.08 -0.47 2.02
N GLU A 212 18.21 -0.21 2.67
CA GLU A 212 19.48 -0.86 2.35
C GLU A 212 19.39 -2.38 2.52
N ASN A 213 18.83 -2.84 3.64
CA ASN A 213 18.64 -4.27 3.89
C ASN A 213 17.69 -4.93 2.89
N PHE A 214 16.63 -4.24 2.47
CA PHE A 214 15.72 -4.77 1.46
C PHE A 214 16.46 -5.05 0.15
N LEU A 215 17.21 -4.08 -0.37
CA LEU A 215 17.98 -4.22 -1.61
C LEU A 215 19.07 -5.29 -1.46
N ARG A 216 19.79 -5.27 -0.34
CA ARG A 216 20.83 -6.25 -0.01
C ARG A 216 20.29 -7.69 0.04
N MET A 217 19.15 -7.90 0.67
CA MET A 217 18.56 -9.25 0.78
C MET A 217 17.96 -9.73 -0.55
N LEU A 218 17.42 -8.80 -1.35
CA LEU A 218 16.77 -9.12 -2.62
C LEU A 218 17.77 -9.51 -3.72
N ARG A 219 18.92 -8.82 -3.77
CA ARG A 219 19.89 -8.97 -4.87
C ARG A 219 20.86 -10.10 -4.60
N PRO A 220 21.12 -10.98 -5.61
CA PRO A 220 22.07 -12.10 -5.45
C PRO A 220 23.47 -11.66 -5.03
N ASP A 221 23.94 -10.51 -5.52
CA ASP A 221 25.25 -9.94 -5.24
C ASP A 221 25.30 -9.01 -4.01
N MET A 222 24.13 -8.74 -3.40
CA MET A 222 23.94 -7.84 -2.26
C MET A 222 24.35 -6.37 -2.52
N GLN A 223 24.54 -5.97 -3.79
CA GLN A 223 25.03 -4.64 -4.13
C GLN A 223 23.88 -3.66 -4.41
N TYR A 224 24.07 -2.41 -4.04
CA TYR A 224 23.18 -1.28 -4.34
C TYR A 224 23.97 0.03 -4.34
N THR A 225 23.46 1.05 -5.04
CA THR A 225 24.05 2.39 -4.99
C THR A 225 23.46 3.22 -3.85
N PRO A 226 24.15 4.26 -3.36
CA PRO A 226 23.58 5.17 -2.37
C PRO A 226 22.28 5.84 -2.85
N LEU A 227 22.16 6.15 -4.14
CA LEU A 227 20.94 6.73 -4.70
C LEU A 227 19.77 5.72 -4.67
N GLU A 228 20.00 4.47 -5.04
CA GLU A 228 18.98 3.42 -4.97
C GLU A 228 18.46 3.25 -3.55
N ALA A 229 19.35 3.18 -2.56
CA ALA A 229 18.97 3.07 -1.15
C ALA A 229 18.17 4.31 -0.70
N ARG A 230 18.61 5.52 -1.08
CA ARG A 230 17.89 6.77 -0.73
C ARG A 230 16.51 6.85 -1.37
N VAL A 231 16.39 6.50 -2.64
CA VAL A 231 15.09 6.52 -3.34
C VAL A 231 14.11 5.52 -2.69
N LEU A 232 14.60 4.33 -2.33
CA LEU A 232 13.77 3.34 -1.65
C LEU A 232 13.41 3.80 -0.22
N ASP A 233 14.32 4.41 0.51
CA ASP A 233 14.08 4.96 1.85
C ASP A 233 12.97 6.03 1.84
N VAL A 234 13.03 6.95 0.87
CA VAL A 234 11.97 7.95 0.63
C VAL A 234 10.64 7.29 0.24
N ALA A 235 10.66 6.27 -0.62
CA ALA A 235 9.46 5.53 -0.99
C ALA A 235 8.80 4.90 0.24
N LEU A 236 9.58 4.26 1.11
CA LEU A 236 9.08 3.65 2.35
C LEU A 236 8.48 4.71 3.27
N LEU A 237 9.13 5.87 3.45
CA LEU A 237 8.58 6.98 4.23
C LEU A 237 7.21 7.43 3.69
N LEU A 238 7.10 7.64 2.36
CA LEU A 238 5.86 8.09 1.73
C LEU A 238 4.71 7.07 1.80
N HIS A 239 5.03 5.79 1.92
CA HIS A 239 4.05 4.71 2.02
C HIS A 239 3.70 4.33 3.46
N ALA A 240 4.44 4.82 4.46
CA ALA A 240 4.33 4.42 5.86
C ALA A 240 2.93 4.65 6.45
N GLU A 241 2.23 5.74 6.04
CA GLU A 241 0.91 6.08 6.57
C GLU A 241 0.09 6.86 5.53
N HIS A 242 -1.24 6.67 5.56
CA HIS A 242 -2.17 7.43 4.70
C HIS A 242 -3.59 7.49 5.28
N GLY A 243 -3.69 7.84 6.54
CA GLY A 243 -4.96 8.11 7.23
C GLY A 243 -5.69 6.90 7.79
N GLY A 244 -6.41 7.13 8.87
CA GLY A 244 -7.18 6.10 9.58
C GLY A 244 -8.33 5.48 8.77
N GLY A 245 -8.80 6.18 7.72
CA GLY A 245 -9.82 5.70 6.79
C GLY A 245 -9.27 4.88 5.61
N ASN A 246 -7.96 4.72 5.48
CA ASN A 246 -7.36 3.80 4.53
C ASN A 246 -7.83 2.36 4.81
N ASN A 247 -8.20 1.58 3.78
CA ASN A 247 -8.90 0.30 3.96
C ASN A 247 -8.13 -0.66 4.89
N SER A 248 -6.83 -0.84 4.72
CA SER A 248 -6.02 -1.72 5.57
C SER A 248 -5.83 -1.15 6.98
N THR A 249 -5.68 0.17 7.12
CA THR A 249 -5.60 0.84 8.42
C THR A 249 -6.93 0.75 9.18
N PHE A 250 -8.06 0.97 8.49
CA PHE A 250 -9.39 0.82 9.09
C PHE A 250 -9.65 -0.63 9.50
N THR A 251 -9.24 -1.60 8.67
CA THR A 251 -9.29 -3.03 9.02
C THR A 251 -8.49 -3.31 10.29
N THR A 252 -7.28 -2.76 10.42
CA THR A 252 -6.46 -2.87 11.65
C THR A 252 -7.23 -2.35 12.87
N ARG A 253 -7.87 -1.18 12.78
CA ARG A 253 -8.67 -0.61 13.86
C ARG A 253 -9.87 -1.49 14.22
N VAL A 254 -10.64 -1.93 13.21
CA VAL A 254 -11.82 -2.79 13.42
C VAL A 254 -11.42 -4.07 14.14
N VAL A 255 -10.39 -4.75 13.67
CA VAL A 255 -9.92 -6.00 14.26
C VAL A 255 -9.31 -5.77 15.63
N THR A 256 -8.57 -4.69 15.84
CA THR A 256 -8.03 -4.29 17.15
C THR A 256 -9.14 -4.04 18.16
N SER A 257 -10.24 -3.39 17.77
CA SER A 257 -11.36 -3.08 18.65
C SER A 257 -12.09 -4.32 19.21
N SER A 258 -11.87 -5.48 18.61
CA SER A 258 -12.37 -6.75 19.12
C SER A 258 -11.52 -7.34 20.26
N GLY A 259 -10.36 -6.74 20.56
CA GLY A 259 -9.42 -7.25 21.57
C GLY A 259 -8.52 -8.40 21.08
N THR A 260 -8.34 -8.54 19.77
CA THR A 260 -7.45 -9.59 19.22
C THR A 260 -5.97 -9.23 19.36
N ASP A 261 -5.09 -10.24 19.18
CA ASP A 261 -3.64 -10.09 19.24
C ASP A 261 -3.06 -9.27 18.07
N THR A 262 -1.82 -8.83 18.21
CA THR A 262 -1.12 -8.00 17.21
C THR A 262 -0.91 -8.73 15.88
N TYR A 263 -0.57 -10.00 15.92
CA TYR A 263 -0.30 -10.78 14.71
C TYR A 263 -1.56 -10.94 13.85
N SER A 264 -2.70 -11.24 14.49
CA SER A 264 -4.01 -11.31 13.83
C SER A 264 -4.42 -9.97 13.21
N ALA A 265 -4.20 -8.86 13.91
CA ALA A 265 -4.52 -7.53 13.40
C ALA A 265 -3.65 -7.17 12.18
N MET A 266 -2.35 -7.47 12.21
CA MET A 266 -1.45 -7.20 11.08
C MET A 266 -1.68 -8.15 9.90
N ALA A 267 -2.04 -9.41 10.16
CA ALA A 267 -2.43 -10.34 9.10
C ALA A 267 -3.73 -9.88 8.40
N ALA A 268 -4.71 -9.39 9.16
CA ALA A 268 -5.93 -8.80 8.57
C ALA A 268 -5.63 -7.57 7.71
N ALA A 269 -4.71 -6.70 8.16
CA ALA A 269 -4.23 -5.55 7.38
C ALA A 269 -3.57 -5.99 6.06
N LEU A 270 -2.70 -7.01 6.09
CA LEU A 270 -2.10 -7.61 4.90
C LEU A 270 -3.16 -8.16 3.95
N CYS A 271 -4.15 -8.89 4.46
CA CYS A 271 -5.27 -9.42 3.66
C CYS A 271 -6.11 -8.32 3.01
N SER A 272 -6.31 -7.20 3.71
CA SER A 272 -6.97 -6.01 3.15
C SER A 272 -6.14 -5.36 2.06
N LEU A 273 -4.82 -5.15 2.31
CA LEU A 273 -3.92 -4.47 1.38
C LEU A 273 -3.72 -5.26 0.09
N LYS A 274 -3.66 -6.60 0.13
CA LYS A 274 -3.46 -7.44 -1.07
C LYS A 274 -4.57 -7.35 -2.10
N GLY A 275 -5.75 -6.87 -1.72
CA GLY A 275 -6.88 -6.73 -2.64
C GLY A 275 -6.56 -5.82 -3.82
N PRO A 276 -6.89 -6.21 -5.07
CA PRO A 276 -6.50 -5.46 -6.27
C PRO A 276 -7.09 -4.04 -6.34
N ARG A 277 -8.16 -3.77 -5.60
CA ARG A 277 -8.76 -2.43 -5.49
C ARG A 277 -8.04 -1.53 -4.46
N HIS A 278 -7.13 -2.09 -3.68
CA HIS A 278 -6.40 -1.37 -2.63
C HIS A 278 -4.91 -1.28 -2.96
N GLY A 279 -4.17 -2.37 -2.94
CA GLY A 279 -2.71 -2.38 -3.11
C GLY A 279 -2.22 -2.71 -4.53
N GLY A 280 -3.12 -2.89 -5.50
CA GLY A 280 -2.75 -3.29 -6.86
C GLY A 280 -2.60 -2.16 -7.88
N ALA A 281 -2.74 -0.89 -7.47
CA ALA A 281 -2.84 0.22 -8.41
C ALA A 281 -1.52 0.46 -9.18
N ASN A 282 -0.37 0.41 -8.52
CA ASN A 282 0.94 0.60 -9.15
C ASN A 282 1.27 -0.50 -10.18
N LEU A 283 0.88 -1.74 -9.91
CA LEU A 283 1.04 -2.83 -10.88
C LEU A 283 0.19 -2.60 -12.14
N MET A 284 -1.04 -2.11 -11.97
CA MET A 284 -1.91 -1.75 -13.10
C MET A 284 -1.34 -0.58 -13.92
N VAL A 285 -0.67 0.39 -13.28
CA VAL A 285 0.07 1.44 -14.00
C VAL A 285 1.17 0.81 -14.85
N MET A 286 1.98 -0.09 -14.31
CA MET A 286 3.06 -0.75 -15.06
C MET A 286 2.54 -1.53 -16.27
N HIS A 287 1.45 -2.30 -16.09
CA HIS A 287 0.85 -3.05 -17.20
C HIS A 287 0.26 -2.11 -18.26
N MET A 288 -0.39 -1.01 -17.85
CA MET A 288 -0.88 0.01 -18.78
C MET A 288 0.28 0.67 -19.56
N MET A 289 1.36 1.05 -18.85
CA MET A 289 2.54 1.65 -19.49
C MET A 289 3.19 0.70 -20.50
N GLN A 290 3.29 -0.58 -20.18
CA GLN A 290 3.77 -1.59 -21.10
C GLN A 290 2.84 -1.72 -22.33
N ASN A 291 1.52 -1.77 -22.08
CA ASN A 291 0.53 -1.82 -23.15
C ASN A 291 0.58 -0.58 -24.07
N ILE A 292 0.81 0.61 -23.51
CA ILE A 292 1.02 1.84 -24.31
C ILE A 292 2.25 1.68 -25.21
N ARG A 293 3.41 1.27 -24.66
CA ARG A 293 4.65 1.06 -25.43
C ARG A 293 4.46 0.06 -26.57
N ASP A 294 3.76 -1.02 -26.33
CA ASP A 294 3.57 -2.11 -27.30
C ASP A 294 2.63 -1.72 -28.46
N ASN A 295 1.85 -0.66 -28.30
CA ASN A 295 0.83 -0.24 -29.27
C ASN A 295 1.11 1.13 -29.93
N LEU A 296 2.15 1.85 -29.54
CA LEU A 296 2.61 3.06 -30.22
C LEU A 296 3.72 2.71 -31.23
N HIS A 297 3.68 3.34 -32.42
CA HIS A 297 4.77 3.24 -33.39
C HIS A 297 5.93 4.15 -32.98
N ASP A 298 5.62 5.35 -32.53
CA ASP A 298 6.59 6.29 -31.99
C ASP A 298 6.17 6.76 -30.62
N ILE A 299 6.89 6.31 -29.59
CA ILE A 299 6.63 6.70 -28.21
C ILE A 299 6.91 8.19 -27.94
N GLU A 300 7.57 8.90 -28.86
CA GLU A 300 7.86 10.33 -28.75
C GLU A 300 6.81 11.21 -29.46
N ASP A 301 5.86 10.61 -30.20
CA ASP A 301 4.76 11.30 -30.86
C ASP A 301 3.62 11.61 -29.88
N ASP A 302 3.38 12.90 -29.61
CA ASP A 302 2.32 13.36 -28.72
C ASP A 302 0.91 13.14 -29.30
N GLU A 303 0.73 13.20 -30.63
CA GLU A 303 -0.58 13.00 -31.26
C GLU A 303 -0.98 11.52 -31.19
N GLU A 304 -0.06 10.61 -31.45
CA GLU A 304 -0.28 9.17 -31.36
C GLU A 304 -0.57 8.77 -29.88
N LEU A 305 0.20 9.31 -28.95
CA LEU A 305 -0.01 9.10 -27.52
C LEU A 305 -1.39 9.60 -27.07
N GLU A 306 -1.79 10.81 -27.44
CA GLU A 306 -3.10 11.38 -27.12
C GLU A 306 -4.24 10.51 -27.65
N ALA A 307 -4.14 10.08 -28.92
CA ALA A 307 -5.13 9.21 -29.53
C ALA A 307 -5.26 7.87 -28.78
N TYR A 308 -4.13 7.32 -28.30
CA TYR A 308 -4.14 6.08 -27.55
C TYR A 308 -4.72 6.25 -26.13
N LEU A 309 -4.42 7.34 -25.43
CA LEU A 309 -5.01 7.67 -24.13
C LEU A 309 -6.54 7.83 -24.24
N LYS A 310 -7.05 8.39 -25.34
CA LYS A 310 -8.50 8.44 -25.62
C LYS A 310 -9.11 7.04 -25.78
N LYS A 311 -8.44 6.11 -26.49
CA LYS A 311 -8.89 4.71 -26.59
C LYS A 311 -8.97 4.04 -25.21
N LEU A 312 -7.99 4.30 -24.34
CA LEU A 312 -8.04 3.80 -22.95
C LEU A 312 -9.28 4.32 -22.23
N LEU A 313 -9.57 5.63 -22.31
CA LEU A 313 -10.73 6.26 -21.65
C LEU A 313 -12.08 5.78 -22.20
N HIS A 314 -12.15 5.43 -23.48
CA HIS A 314 -13.35 4.88 -24.10
C HIS A 314 -13.53 3.37 -23.86
N GLY A 315 -12.56 2.71 -23.20
CA GLY A 315 -12.61 1.27 -22.97
C GLY A 315 -12.34 0.43 -24.23
N GLU A 316 -11.61 0.98 -25.18
CA GLU A 316 -11.26 0.34 -26.45
C GLU A 316 -9.88 -0.32 -26.43
N ALA A 317 -9.08 -0.04 -25.41
CA ALA A 317 -7.72 -0.55 -25.25
C ALA A 317 -7.45 -1.09 -23.85
N PHE A 318 -6.35 -1.82 -23.69
CA PHE A 318 -5.88 -2.43 -22.44
C PHE A 318 -6.95 -3.35 -21.80
N ASP A 319 -7.37 -3.08 -20.57
CA ASP A 319 -8.33 -3.88 -19.81
C ASP A 319 -9.81 -3.47 -20.03
N ARG A 320 -10.05 -2.53 -20.91
CA ARG A 320 -11.37 -2.00 -21.30
C ARG A 320 -12.21 -1.40 -20.18
N LYS A 321 -11.59 -1.00 -19.08
CA LYS A 321 -12.30 -0.36 -17.95
C LYS A 321 -12.47 1.15 -18.11
N GLY A 322 -11.91 1.72 -19.16
CA GLY A 322 -11.98 3.15 -19.42
C GLY A 322 -11.16 3.97 -18.40
N LEU A 323 -10.06 3.46 -17.88
CA LEU A 323 -9.23 4.11 -16.86
C LEU A 323 -7.82 4.37 -17.37
N ILE A 324 -7.28 5.54 -17.03
CA ILE A 324 -5.83 5.78 -17.03
C ILE A 324 -5.38 5.59 -15.58
N TYR A 325 -4.72 4.47 -15.33
CA TYR A 325 -4.27 4.11 -13.98
C TYR A 325 -3.21 5.07 -13.45
N GLY A 326 -3.20 5.28 -12.14
CA GLY A 326 -2.32 6.27 -11.52
C GLY A 326 -2.83 7.70 -11.58
N MET A 327 -3.97 7.96 -12.27
CA MET A 327 -4.61 9.26 -12.35
C MET A 327 -5.84 9.34 -11.45
N GLY A 328 -5.90 10.43 -10.65
CA GLY A 328 -6.98 10.68 -9.68
C GLY A 328 -6.72 10.04 -8.32
N HIS A 329 -7.36 10.59 -7.32
CA HIS A 329 -7.27 10.12 -5.93
C HIS A 329 -8.61 10.32 -5.21
N ALA A 330 -8.90 9.48 -4.21
CA ALA A 330 -10.14 9.57 -3.43
C ALA A 330 -10.25 10.87 -2.60
N VAL A 331 -9.11 11.49 -2.27
CA VAL A 331 -9.02 12.70 -1.45
C VAL A 331 -8.42 13.86 -2.24
N TYR A 332 -7.24 13.68 -2.82
CA TYR A 332 -6.52 14.74 -3.55
C TYR A 332 -7.15 15.02 -4.91
N SER A 333 -7.29 16.29 -5.25
CA SER A 333 -7.84 16.72 -6.55
C SER A 333 -6.85 17.55 -7.37
N LEU A 334 -6.00 18.35 -6.74
CA LEU A 334 -5.02 19.19 -7.42
C LEU A 334 -3.64 18.55 -7.49
N SER A 335 -3.16 17.99 -6.38
CA SER A 335 -1.86 17.30 -6.31
C SER A 335 -1.85 16.26 -5.20
N ASP A 336 -1.13 15.15 -5.40
CA ASP A 336 -0.76 14.21 -4.34
C ASP A 336 0.63 14.60 -3.82
N PRO A 337 0.79 15.02 -2.56
CA PRO A 337 2.07 15.50 -2.03
C PRO A 337 3.17 14.44 -2.10
N ARG A 338 2.81 13.16 -2.09
CA ARG A 338 3.74 12.04 -2.19
C ARG A 338 4.31 11.92 -3.60
N GLU A 339 3.46 12.08 -4.61
CA GLU A 339 3.87 12.07 -6.01
C GLU A 339 4.81 13.24 -6.31
N VAL A 340 4.43 14.45 -5.90
CA VAL A 340 5.22 15.68 -6.13
C VAL A 340 6.64 15.55 -5.59
N VAL A 341 6.80 15.03 -4.36
CA VAL A 341 8.13 14.85 -3.76
C VAL A 341 8.88 13.70 -4.45
N PHE A 342 8.19 12.61 -4.74
CA PHE A 342 8.78 11.41 -5.30
C PHE A 342 9.35 11.63 -6.70
N LYS A 343 8.68 12.45 -7.51
CA LYS A 343 9.08 12.76 -8.88
C LYS A 343 10.53 13.24 -8.99
N GLY A 344 11.00 14.11 -8.11
CA GLY A 344 12.39 14.60 -8.12
C GLY A 344 13.43 13.48 -7.91
N TYR A 345 13.07 12.44 -7.16
CA TYR A 345 13.91 11.24 -6.99
C TYR A 345 13.82 10.30 -8.20
N VAL A 346 12.64 10.21 -8.81
CA VAL A 346 12.41 9.42 -10.05
C VAL A 346 13.31 9.96 -11.17
N GLU A 347 13.37 11.27 -11.35
CA GLU A 347 14.20 11.91 -12.38
C GLU A 347 15.69 11.58 -12.18
N GLN A 348 16.20 11.69 -10.95
CA GLN A 348 17.58 11.36 -10.64
C GLN A 348 17.91 9.89 -10.90
N LEU A 349 17.03 8.99 -10.46
CA LEU A 349 17.21 7.55 -10.64
C LEU A 349 17.11 7.15 -12.12
N ALA A 350 16.15 7.69 -12.86
CA ALA A 350 15.99 7.42 -14.28
C ALA A 350 17.23 7.83 -15.08
N HIS A 351 17.83 8.97 -14.74
CA HIS A 351 19.08 9.41 -15.36
C HIS A 351 20.25 8.47 -15.03
N GLU A 352 20.43 8.07 -13.74
CA GLU A 352 21.46 7.10 -13.34
C GLU A 352 21.30 5.75 -14.07
N LYS A 353 20.05 5.32 -14.29
CA LYS A 353 19.74 4.05 -14.96
C LYS A 353 19.63 4.13 -16.47
N GLY A 354 19.82 5.30 -17.08
CA GLY A 354 19.68 5.49 -18.53
C GLY A 354 18.25 5.28 -19.03
N ARG A 355 17.24 5.58 -18.19
CA ARG A 355 15.81 5.38 -18.45
C ARG A 355 15.09 6.71 -18.79
N ASP A 356 15.80 7.70 -19.33
CA ASP A 356 15.28 9.03 -19.67
C ASP A 356 14.11 8.99 -20.67
N LYS A 357 14.12 8.06 -21.63
CA LYS A 357 13.02 7.88 -22.59
C LYS A 357 11.74 7.41 -21.90
N ASP A 358 11.85 6.47 -20.96
CA ASP A 358 10.71 6.02 -20.18
C ASP A 358 10.16 7.16 -19.32
N LEU A 359 11.04 7.91 -18.64
CA LEU A 359 10.66 9.09 -17.86
C LEU A 359 9.93 10.12 -18.73
N SER A 360 10.40 10.36 -19.96
CA SER A 360 9.74 11.27 -20.91
C SER A 360 8.29 10.83 -21.19
N LEU A 361 8.07 9.52 -21.42
CA LEU A 361 6.72 8.98 -21.63
C LEU A 361 5.82 9.20 -20.39
N TYR A 362 6.31 8.91 -19.17
CA TYR A 362 5.57 9.16 -17.94
C TYR A 362 5.21 10.64 -17.80
N THR A 363 6.16 11.54 -18.02
CA THR A 363 5.96 13.00 -17.88
C THR A 363 4.94 13.53 -18.90
N ARG A 364 4.92 12.99 -20.13
CA ARG A 364 3.93 13.37 -21.15
C ARG A 364 2.54 12.89 -20.79
N ILE A 365 2.40 11.63 -20.30
CA ILE A 365 1.11 11.12 -19.83
C ILE A 365 0.62 11.93 -18.63
N GLU A 366 1.49 12.24 -17.68
CA GLU A 366 1.17 13.10 -16.53
C GLU A 366 0.59 14.46 -16.97
N ARG A 367 1.15 15.05 -18.01
CA ARG A 367 0.68 16.34 -18.56
C ARG A 367 -0.65 16.22 -19.30
N MET A 368 -0.83 15.17 -20.12
CA MET A 368 -1.97 15.03 -21.03
C MET A 368 -3.19 14.38 -20.39
N ALA A 369 -2.99 13.35 -19.56
CA ALA A 369 -4.08 12.54 -19.03
C ALA A 369 -5.08 13.35 -18.18
N PRO A 370 -4.69 14.28 -17.28
CA PRO A 370 -5.64 15.08 -16.52
C PRO A 370 -6.60 15.90 -17.40
N GLN A 371 -6.09 16.48 -18.48
CA GLN A 371 -6.88 17.28 -19.42
C GLN A 371 -7.87 16.41 -20.18
N LEU A 372 -7.42 15.27 -20.70
CA LEU A 372 -8.25 14.30 -21.42
C LEU A 372 -9.36 13.74 -20.52
N ILE A 373 -9.03 13.35 -19.29
CA ILE A 373 -10.01 12.84 -18.32
C ILE A 373 -11.05 13.93 -18.00
N ALA A 374 -10.63 15.19 -17.82
CA ALA A 374 -11.53 16.29 -17.53
C ALA A 374 -12.51 16.55 -18.69
N GLN A 375 -12.03 16.50 -19.93
CA GLN A 375 -12.82 16.68 -21.15
C GLN A 375 -13.84 15.54 -21.34
N GLU A 376 -13.37 14.30 -21.31
CA GLU A 376 -14.18 13.11 -21.60
C GLU A 376 -15.21 12.79 -20.50
N ARG A 377 -14.88 13.05 -19.24
CA ARG A 377 -15.75 12.72 -18.10
C ARG A 377 -16.48 13.91 -17.50
N LYS A 378 -16.29 15.12 -18.04
CA LYS A 378 -16.86 16.38 -17.50
C LYS A 378 -16.57 16.55 -16.01
N ILE A 379 -15.35 16.21 -15.57
CA ILE A 379 -14.92 16.32 -14.18
C ILE A 379 -14.27 17.69 -13.98
N PHE A 380 -14.94 18.56 -13.23
CA PHE A 380 -14.48 19.93 -12.95
C PHE A 380 -13.61 20.05 -11.70
N LYS A 381 -13.40 18.95 -10.96
CA LYS A 381 -12.65 18.98 -9.68
C LYS A 381 -11.12 18.91 -9.82
N GLY A 382 -10.61 18.81 -11.03
CA GLY A 382 -9.22 18.49 -11.27
C GLY A 382 -8.93 16.99 -11.12
N VAL A 383 -7.93 16.51 -11.86
CA VAL A 383 -7.37 15.16 -11.79
C VAL A 383 -5.87 15.31 -11.78
N SER A 384 -5.19 14.66 -10.84
CA SER A 384 -3.73 14.67 -10.73
C SER A 384 -3.20 13.25 -10.65
N PRO A 385 -1.94 13.01 -11.01
CA PRO A 385 -1.29 11.74 -10.71
C PRO A 385 -1.25 11.51 -9.20
N ASN A 386 -1.30 10.24 -8.82
CA ASN A 386 -1.12 9.81 -7.44
C ASN A 386 0.22 9.07 -7.28
N VAL A 387 0.58 8.70 -6.07
CA VAL A 387 1.87 8.05 -5.78
C VAL A 387 2.08 6.75 -6.58
N ASP A 388 1.01 6.04 -6.94
CA ASP A 388 1.08 4.79 -7.69
C ASP A 388 1.55 4.99 -9.14
N PHE A 389 1.40 6.20 -9.68
CA PHE A 389 1.82 6.52 -11.04
C PHE A 389 3.33 6.33 -11.25
N TYR A 390 4.14 6.76 -10.29
CA TYR A 390 5.60 6.64 -10.38
C TYR A 390 6.19 5.49 -9.57
N SER A 391 5.50 4.99 -8.53
CA SER A 391 6.10 4.00 -7.62
C SER A 391 6.47 2.69 -8.32
N GLY A 392 5.64 2.21 -9.23
CA GLY A 392 5.96 1.02 -10.03
C GLY A 392 7.19 1.21 -10.92
N PHE A 393 7.34 2.38 -11.53
CA PHE A 393 8.50 2.71 -12.36
C PHE A 393 9.80 2.76 -11.53
N VAL A 394 9.73 3.33 -10.32
CA VAL A 394 10.87 3.31 -9.39
C VAL A 394 11.25 1.88 -9.02
N TYR A 395 10.27 1.06 -8.66
CA TYR A 395 10.56 -0.33 -8.29
C TYR A 395 11.17 -1.12 -9.45
N ASP A 396 10.71 -0.89 -10.68
CA ASP A 396 11.30 -1.46 -11.89
C ASP A 396 12.77 -1.03 -12.05
N MET A 397 13.07 0.28 -11.93
CA MET A 397 14.44 0.79 -12.01
C MET A 397 15.35 0.28 -10.88
N LEU A 398 14.80 -0.03 -9.71
CA LEU A 398 15.51 -0.66 -8.61
C LEU A 398 15.68 -2.18 -8.79
N GLY A 399 15.11 -2.76 -9.84
CA GLY A 399 15.12 -4.21 -10.07
C GLY A 399 14.27 -4.98 -9.06
N ILE A 400 13.27 -4.33 -8.45
CA ILE A 400 12.30 -4.99 -7.58
C ILE A 400 11.26 -5.70 -8.44
N PRO A 401 11.07 -7.01 -8.28
CA PRO A 401 10.08 -7.76 -9.08
C PRO A 401 8.64 -7.32 -8.79
N GLN A 402 7.78 -7.45 -9.78
CA GLN A 402 6.37 -7.04 -9.68
C GLN A 402 5.60 -7.78 -8.57
N GLU A 403 5.95 -9.02 -8.28
CA GLU A 403 5.39 -9.82 -7.19
C GLU A 403 5.58 -9.17 -5.81
N LEU A 404 6.59 -8.30 -5.68
CA LEU A 404 6.89 -7.57 -4.44
C LEU A 404 6.26 -6.18 -4.35
N TYR A 405 5.64 -5.65 -5.40
CA TYR A 405 5.15 -4.26 -5.41
C TYR A 405 4.16 -3.96 -4.28
N THR A 406 3.15 -4.80 -4.10
CA THR A 406 2.21 -4.65 -2.97
C THR A 406 2.88 -4.91 -1.62
N ALA A 407 3.83 -5.84 -1.56
CA ALA A 407 4.59 -6.12 -0.36
C ALA A 407 5.44 -4.93 0.10
N MET A 408 5.95 -4.10 -0.83
CA MET A 408 6.66 -2.86 -0.49
C MET A 408 5.79 -1.89 0.31
N PHE A 409 4.51 -1.74 -0.08
CA PHE A 409 3.55 -0.96 0.72
C PHE A 409 3.35 -1.55 2.12
N ALA A 410 3.30 -2.87 2.25
CA ALA A 410 3.16 -3.53 3.55
C ALA A 410 4.40 -3.32 4.42
N VAL A 411 5.61 -3.45 3.86
CA VAL A 411 6.90 -3.21 4.55
C VAL A 411 6.96 -1.79 5.11
N ALA A 412 6.46 -0.82 4.38
CA ALA A 412 6.39 0.56 4.84
C ALA A 412 5.27 0.77 5.87
N ARG A 413 4.07 0.28 5.57
CA ARG A 413 2.85 0.61 6.31
C ARG A 413 2.70 -0.11 7.64
N ILE A 414 3.51 -1.12 7.92
CA ILE A 414 3.50 -1.82 9.22
C ILE A 414 3.66 -0.84 10.38
N VAL A 415 4.46 0.23 10.26
CA VAL A 415 4.63 1.22 11.32
C VAL A 415 3.39 2.08 11.51
N GLY A 416 2.70 2.47 10.40
CA GLY A 416 1.42 3.17 10.45
C GLY A 416 0.31 2.30 11.06
N TRP A 417 0.17 1.04 10.63
CA TRP A 417 -0.78 0.10 11.24
C TRP A 417 -0.52 -0.08 12.73
N SER A 418 0.75 -0.20 13.11
CA SER A 418 1.15 -0.34 14.52
C SER A 418 0.79 0.89 15.34
N ALA A 419 1.04 2.09 14.83
CA ALA A 419 0.64 3.33 15.49
C ALA A 419 -0.88 3.41 15.68
N HIS A 420 -1.66 3.10 14.63
CA HIS A 420 -3.13 3.07 14.72
C HIS A 420 -3.65 1.99 15.65
N ARG A 421 -3.00 0.82 15.74
CA ARG A 421 -3.34 -0.22 16.69
C ARG A 421 -3.10 0.25 18.14
N ILE A 422 -1.95 0.85 18.41
CA ILE A 422 -1.62 1.36 19.74
C ILE A 422 -2.61 2.47 20.13
N GLU A 423 -2.89 3.42 19.24
CA GLU A 423 -3.89 4.47 19.47
C GLU A 423 -5.28 3.87 19.78
N GLU A 424 -5.71 2.88 19.01
CA GLU A 424 -6.99 2.20 19.22
C GLU A 424 -7.05 1.53 20.58
N LEU A 425 -6.00 0.81 21.01
CA LEU A 425 -5.95 0.16 22.33
C LEU A 425 -5.95 1.15 23.49
N ILE A 426 -5.32 2.33 23.33
CA ILE A 426 -5.30 3.38 24.35
C ILE A 426 -6.66 4.08 24.46
N CYS A 427 -7.34 4.32 23.33
CA CYS A 427 -8.58 5.11 23.25
C CYS A 427 -9.85 4.25 23.25
N MET A 428 -9.72 2.92 23.09
CA MET A 428 -10.83 2.01 22.88
C MET A 428 -11.66 1.83 24.16
N ASP A 429 -12.94 2.11 24.03
CA ASP A 429 -13.97 1.76 25.03
C ASP A 429 -15.07 0.85 24.44
N LYS A 430 -15.13 0.72 23.11
CA LYS A 430 -16.19 -0.01 22.40
C LYS A 430 -15.64 -0.69 21.14
N ILE A 431 -16.24 -1.84 20.83
CA ILE A 431 -16.02 -2.52 19.55
C ILE A 431 -16.61 -1.68 18.41
N ILE A 432 -15.85 -1.54 17.31
CA ILE A 432 -16.33 -0.87 16.10
C ILE A 432 -17.38 -1.77 15.44
N ARG A 433 -18.64 -1.37 15.51
CA ARG A 433 -19.78 -2.15 15.03
C ARG A 433 -20.81 -1.24 14.34
N PRO A 434 -20.74 -1.08 13.02
CA PRO A 434 -21.75 -0.33 12.29
C PRO A 434 -23.12 -1.05 12.33
N ALA A 435 -24.21 -0.28 12.16
CA ALA A 435 -25.54 -0.83 12.03
C ALA A 435 -25.78 -1.30 10.58
N TYR A 436 -26.52 -2.38 10.42
CA TYR A 436 -27.03 -2.87 9.14
C TYR A 436 -28.54 -3.05 9.24
N MET A 437 -29.25 -2.68 8.16
CA MET A 437 -30.69 -2.86 8.03
C MET A 437 -30.96 -4.05 7.11
N SER A 438 -31.85 -4.96 7.53
CA SER A 438 -32.37 -6.02 6.68
C SER A 438 -33.40 -5.46 5.69
N VAL A 439 -33.30 -5.84 4.44
CA VAL A 439 -34.27 -5.56 3.37
C VAL A 439 -35.02 -6.81 2.93
N MET A 440 -34.91 -7.89 3.70
CA MET A 440 -35.66 -9.12 3.45
C MET A 440 -37.12 -8.94 3.86
N GLU A 441 -38.03 -9.50 3.08
CA GLU A 441 -39.42 -9.71 3.49
C GLU A 441 -39.48 -10.83 4.55
N GLU A 442 -40.34 -10.65 5.55
CA GLU A 442 -40.61 -11.73 6.52
C GLU A 442 -41.30 -12.88 5.79
N ARG A 443 -40.79 -14.08 6.00
CA ARG A 443 -41.38 -15.32 5.47
C ARG A 443 -42.15 -16.00 6.59
N GLU A 444 -43.38 -16.41 6.26
CA GLU A 444 -44.21 -17.25 7.16
C GLU A 444 -43.63 -18.64 7.35
#